data_c7d2e440112dc8cfd95ddffa7d14a378
#
_entry.id   c7d2e440112dc8cfd95ddffa7d14a378
#
_cell.length_a   1.000
_cell.length_b   1.000
_cell.length_c   1.000
_cell.angle_alpha   90.00
_cell.angle_beta   90.00
_cell.angle_gamma   90.00
#
_symmetry.space_group_name_H-M   'P 1'
#
loop_
_entity.id
_entity.type
_entity.pdbx_description
1 polymer ?
#
loop_
_entity_poly.entity_id
_entity_poly.type
_entity_poly.pdbx_seq_one_letter_code
_entity_poly.pdbx_strand_id
1 'polypeptide(L)'
;MSTELATPIADLDTLRRAIEHRDAELLISLYADDAELKIVDRNYPPSKPFILHGKEAIAEYLEDVCSREMTHHLEQAVVGQEHLAYTEACRYSDGTRVLCASMLNLKAGKIAQQLNIQAWDE
;
A
#
# COMPACT_ATOMS: atom_id res chain seq x y z
N MET A 1 -8.53 24.22 18.50
CA MET A 1 -8.28 23.89 18.06
C MET A 1 -8.06 23.25 17.36
N SER A 2 -8.10 23.06 16.93
CA SER A 2 -7.85 22.56 16.18
C SER A 2 -7.84 21.86 15.62
N THR A 3 -7.92 21.53 15.47
CA THR A 3 -7.92 20.80 14.95
C THR A 3 -7.96 20.23 14.22
N GLU A 4 -8.33 20.10 14.70
CA GLU A 4 -8.43 19.59 13.82
C GLU A 4 -7.90 19.13 12.80
N LEU A 5 -7.65 19.22 12.58
CA LEU A 5 -7.00 19.01 11.29
C LEU A 5 -5.81 18.07 11.40
N ALA A 6 -6.01 16.99 12.14
CA ALA A 6 -4.98 15.95 12.21
C ALA A 6 -4.78 15.38 10.82
N THR A 7 -3.56 15.49 10.27
CA THR A 7 -3.19 14.83 9.05
C THR A 7 -3.33 13.31 9.26
N PRO A 8 -3.91 12.55 8.32
CA PRO A 8 -4.00 11.11 8.47
C PRO A 8 -2.61 10.49 8.67
N ILE A 9 -2.52 9.52 9.55
CA ILE A 9 -1.29 8.78 9.77
C ILE A 9 -1.45 7.35 9.29
N ALA A 10 -0.33 6.73 8.94
CA ALA A 10 -0.30 5.38 8.39
C ALA A 10 -0.33 4.34 9.52
N ASP A 11 -1.41 4.33 10.31
CA ASP A 11 -1.62 3.26 11.27
C ASP A 11 -2.43 2.13 10.63
N LEU A 12 -2.51 1.00 11.31
CA LEU A 12 -3.14 -0.18 10.75
C LEU A 12 -4.61 0.05 10.40
N ASP A 13 -5.37 0.70 11.28
CA ASP A 13 -6.79 0.92 11.03
C ASP A 13 -7.02 1.82 9.82
N THR A 14 -6.22 2.87 9.68
CA THR A 14 -6.34 3.80 8.55
C THR A 14 -5.94 3.12 7.26
N LEU A 15 -4.85 2.34 7.28
CA LEU A 15 -4.41 1.58 6.12
C LEU A 15 -5.46 0.56 5.69
N ARG A 16 -6.00 -0.19 6.66
CA ARG A 16 -7.04 -1.18 6.35
C ARG A 16 -8.24 -0.52 5.67
N ARG A 17 -8.70 0.59 6.23
CA ARG A 17 -9.85 1.30 5.67
C ARG A 17 -9.55 1.80 4.25
N ALA A 18 -8.39 2.41 4.06
CA ALA A 18 -8.03 2.95 2.75
C ALA A 18 -7.91 1.84 1.70
N ILE A 19 -7.30 0.73 2.06
CA ILE A 19 -7.06 -0.37 1.13
C ILE A 19 -8.35 -1.13 0.83
N GLU A 20 -9.08 -1.52 1.87
CA GLU A 20 -10.28 -2.35 1.68
C GLU A 20 -11.41 -1.59 1.00
N HIS A 21 -11.48 -0.28 1.21
CA HIS A 21 -12.51 0.54 0.57
C HIS A 21 -12.04 1.15 -0.75
N ARG A 22 -10.82 0.86 -1.17
CA ARG A 22 -10.22 1.37 -2.41
C ARG A 22 -10.28 2.90 -2.45
N ASP A 23 -9.95 3.52 -1.32
CA ASP A 23 -9.96 4.97 -1.17
C ASP A 23 -8.59 5.51 -1.55
N ALA A 24 -8.40 5.78 -2.84
CA ALA A 24 -7.11 6.21 -3.35
C ALA A 24 -6.62 7.50 -2.69
N GLU A 25 -7.52 8.48 -2.52
CA GLU A 25 -7.14 9.75 -1.93
C GLU A 25 -6.61 9.58 -0.52
N LEU A 26 -7.31 8.81 0.31
CA LEU A 26 -6.86 8.55 1.67
C LEU A 26 -5.53 7.79 1.65
N LEU A 27 -5.44 6.74 0.83
CA LEU A 27 -4.24 5.91 0.77
C LEU A 27 -3.02 6.75 0.36
N ILE A 28 -3.16 7.58 -0.67
CA ILE A 28 -2.08 8.44 -1.14
C ILE A 28 -1.64 9.40 -0.04
N SER A 29 -2.59 9.92 0.75
CA SER A 29 -2.29 10.86 1.82
C SER A 29 -1.41 10.26 2.92
N LEU A 30 -1.31 8.93 2.98
CA LEU A 30 -0.51 8.24 3.99
C LEU A 30 0.96 8.14 3.62
N TYR A 31 1.34 8.53 2.40
CA TYR A 31 2.72 8.46 1.94
C TYR A 31 3.44 9.78 2.14
N ALA A 32 4.73 9.70 2.49
CA ALA A 32 5.58 10.89 2.54
C ALA A 32 5.83 11.41 1.13
N ASP A 33 6.14 12.70 0.99
CA ASP A 33 6.36 13.31 -0.32
C ASP A 33 7.50 12.64 -1.10
N ASP A 34 8.52 12.19 -0.39
CA ASP A 34 9.70 11.55 -0.98
C ASP A 34 9.68 10.03 -0.80
N ALA A 35 8.53 9.43 -0.60
CA ALA A 35 8.41 8.01 -0.36
C ALA A 35 8.91 7.18 -1.54
N GLU A 36 9.34 5.95 -1.23
CA GLU A 36 9.74 4.99 -2.25
C GLU A 36 8.88 3.74 -2.10
N LEU A 37 8.32 3.28 -3.20
CA LEU A 37 7.56 2.03 -3.25
C LEU A 37 8.26 1.08 -4.22
N LYS A 38 8.68 -0.08 -3.70
CA LYS A 38 9.31 -1.13 -4.50
C LYS A 38 8.36 -2.30 -4.61
N ILE A 39 8.11 -2.75 -5.82
CA ILE A 39 7.18 -3.85 -6.09
C ILE A 39 7.93 -4.99 -6.77
N VAL A 40 7.75 -6.19 -6.21
CA VAL A 40 8.23 -7.43 -6.81
C VAL A 40 6.98 -8.26 -7.13
N ASP A 41 6.83 -8.64 -8.40
CA ASP A 41 5.69 -9.44 -8.82
C ASP A 41 6.10 -10.35 -9.98
N ARG A 42 5.13 -10.96 -10.64
CA ARG A 42 5.43 -11.92 -11.71
C ARG A 42 6.10 -11.28 -12.94
N ASN A 43 5.98 -9.95 -13.08
CA ASN A 43 6.59 -9.23 -14.20
C ASN A 43 7.87 -8.51 -13.80
N TYR A 44 8.10 -8.33 -12.52
CA TYR A 44 9.23 -7.58 -11.97
C TYR A 44 9.94 -8.43 -10.91
N PRO A 45 10.95 -9.22 -11.32
CA PRO A 45 11.65 -10.10 -10.39
C PRO A 45 12.54 -9.33 -9.40
N PRO A 46 13.01 -9.98 -8.34
CA PRO A 46 13.85 -9.32 -7.34
C PRO A 46 15.08 -8.60 -7.89
N SER A 47 15.64 -9.08 -9.00
CA SER A 47 16.80 -8.44 -9.62
C SER A 47 16.43 -7.18 -10.41
N LYS A 48 15.14 -7.01 -10.75
CA LYS A 48 14.65 -5.84 -11.49
C LYS A 48 13.27 -5.47 -11.01
N PRO A 49 13.16 -5.02 -9.75
CA PRO A 49 11.86 -4.65 -9.20
C PRO A 49 11.32 -3.37 -9.85
N PHE A 50 10.02 -3.17 -9.73
CA PHE A 50 9.39 -1.94 -10.18
C PHE A 50 9.48 -0.92 -9.04
N ILE A 51 10.19 0.17 -9.28
CA ILE A 51 10.45 1.16 -8.23
C ILE A 51 9.79 2.48 -8.59
N LEU A 52 9.00 3.01 -7.65
CA LEU A 52 8.35 4.30 -7.79
C LEU A 52 8.94 5.24 -6.74
N HIS A 53 9.43 6.39 -7.20
CA HIS A 53 10.01 7.41 -6.33
C HIS A 53 9.08 8.61 -6.29
N GLY A 54 8.75 9.04 -5.07
CA GLY A 54 7.97 10.24 -4.84
C GLY A 54 6.48 9.96 -4.83
N LYS A 55 5.77 10.79 -4.07
CA LYS A 55 4.33 10.62 -3.85
C LYS A 55 3.54 10.72 -5.14
N GLU A 56 3.98 11.55 -6.09
CA GLU A 56 3.26 11.72 -7.35
C GLU A 56 3.25 10.44 -8.17
N ALA A 57 4.39 9.79 -8.34
CA ALA A 57 4.48 8.54 -9.07
C ALA A 57 3.69 7.43 -8.37
N ILE A 58 3.77 7.39 -7.04
CA ILE A 58 3.04 6.43 -6.23
C ILE A 58 1.53 6.67 -6.38
N ALA A 59 1.11 7.94 -6.42
CA ALA A 59 -0.29 8.29 -6.58
C ALA A 59 -0.88 7.75 -7.89
N GLU A 60 -0.17 7.88 -9.00
CA GLU A 60 -0.64 7.36 -10.28
C GLU A 60 -0.85 5.85 -10.22
N TYR A 61 0.07 5.14 -9.59
CA TYR A 61 -0.02 3.69 -9.45
C TYR A 61 -1.22 3.30 -8.57
N LEU A 62 -1.38 3.98 -7.44
CA LEU A 62 -2.47 3.66 -6.51
C LEU A 62 -3.84 4.01 -7.08
N GLU A 63 -3.94 5.09 -7.83
CA GLU A 63 -5.18 5.45 -8.50
C GLU A 63 -5.59 4.37 -9.50
N ASP A 64 -4.63 3.85 -10.25
CA ASP A 64 -4.90 2.76 -11.16
C ASP A 64 -5.37 1.51 -10.42
N VAL A 65 -4.65 1.11 -9.36
CA VAL A 65 -5.00 -0.09 -8.60
C VAL A 65 -6.38 0.05 -7.96
N CYS A 66 -6.66 1.20 -7.34
CA CYS A 66 -7.95 1.42 -6.68
C CYS A 66 -9.11 1.49 -7.66
N SER A 67 -8.84 1.79 -8.93
CA SER A 67 -9.89 1.85 -9.95
C SER A 67 -10.25 0.49 -10.53
N ARG A 68 -9.46 -0.54 -10.26
CA ARG A 68 -9.71 -1.88 -10.80
C ARG A 68 -10.87 -2.55 -10.09
N GLU A 69 -11.60 -3.38 -10.84
CA GLU A 69 -12.70 -4.15 -10.27
C GLU A 69 -12.13 -5.35 -9.52
N MET A 70 -11.77 -5.14 -8.27
CA MET A 70 -11.19 -6.16 -7.43
C MET A 70 -11.45 -5.82 -5.97
N THR A 71 -11.33 -6.84 -5.13
CA THR A 71 -11.47 -6.66 -3.68
C THR A 71 -10.10 -6.81 -3.02
N HIS A 72 -9.93 -6.13 -1.90
CA HIS A 72 -8.72 -6.16 -1.09
C HIS A 72 -9.09 -6.43 0.36
N HIS A 73 -8.35 -7.29 1.01
CA HIS A 73 -8.62 -7.61 2.41
C HIS A 73 -7.29 -7.80 3.14
N LEU A 74 -7.06 -7.02 4.18
CA LEU A 74 -5.89 -7.18 5.03
C LEU A 74 -6.14 -8.33 5.99
N GLU A 75 -5.22 -9.28 6.04
CA GLU A 75 -5.40 -10.48 6.83
C GLU A 75 -4.56 -10.51 8.09
N GLN A 76 -3.24 -10.40 7.94
CA GLN A 76 -2.32 -10.46 9.08
C GLN A 76 -1.51 -9.20 9.12
N ALA A 77 -1.18 -8.74 10.32
CA ALA A 77 -0.38 -7.54 10.46
C ALA A 77 0.53 -7.64 11.68
N VAL A 78 1.69 -7.01 11.55
CA VAL A 78 2.64 -6.84 12.64
C VAL A 78 2.92 -5.35 12.74
N VAL A 79 2.71 -4.79 13.92
CA VAL A 79 2.86 -3.35 14.14
C VAL A 79 4.04 -3.12 15.08
N GLY A 80 5.03 -2.39 14.59
CA GLY A 80 6.17 -1.94 15.38
C GLY A 80 6.12 -0.44 15.57
N GLN A 81 7.17 0.11 16.17
CA GLN A 81 7.18 1.53 16.51
C GLN A 81 7.24 2.43 15.27
N GLU A 82 8.08 2.12 14.31
CA GLU A 82 8.14 2.88 13.06
C GLU A 82 8.13 1.92 11.87
N HIS A 83 7.53 0.76 12.10
CA HIS A 83 7.46 -0.28 11.10
C HIS A 83 6.09 -0.93 11.14
N LEU A 84 5.63 -1.36 9.97
CA LEU A 84 4.37 -2.05 9.88
C LEU A 84 4.48 -3.04 8.73
N ALA A 85 3.97 -4.25 8.95
CA ALA A 85 3.94 -5.26 7.91
C ALA A 85 2.56 -5.90 7.89
N TYR A 86 2.11 -6.30 6.70
CA TYR A 86 0.81 -6.95 6.60
C TYR A 86 0.74 -7.81 5.36
N THR A 87 -0.18 -8.77 5.38
CA THR A 87 -0.55 -9.51 4.19
C THR A 87 -1.90 -9.02 3.69
N GLU A 88 -2.09 -9.07 2.40
CA GLU A 88 -3.30 -8.56 1.76
C GLU A 88 -3.76 -9.57 0.72
N ALA A 89 -5.01 -10.03 0.87
CA ALA A 89 -5.63 -10.94 -0.09
C ALA A 89 -6.42 -10.11 -1.09
N CYS A 90 -6.08 -10.22 -2.37
CA CYS A 90 -6.74 -9.49 -3.44
C CYS A 90 -7.41 -10.47 -4.40
N ARG A 91 -8.54 -10.05 -4.96
CA ARG A 91 -9.27 -10.89 -5.88
C ARG A 91 -9.91 -10.03 -6.97
N TYR A 92 -9.63 -10.38 -8.22
CA TYR A 92 -10.24 -9.74 -9.37
C TYR A 92 -11.63 -10.32 -9.62
N SER A 93 -12.43 -9.61 -10.43
CA SER A 93 -13.80 -10.03 -10.74
C SER A 93 -13.86 -11.37 -11.49
N ASP A 94 -12.80 -11.73 -12.22
CA ASP A 94 -12.72 -13.00 -12.93
C ASP A 94 -12.28 -14.16 -12.03
N GLY A 95 -12.05 -13.89 -10.74
CA GLY A 95 -11.64 -14.90 -9.78
C GLY A 95 -10.14 -15.02 -9.57
N THR A 96 -9.33 -14.35 -10.38
CA THR A 96 -7.86 -14.35 -10.19
C THR A 96 -7.50 -13.77 -8.84
N ARG A 97 -6.66 -14.47 -8.07
CA ARG A 97 -6.26 -14.05 -6.75
C ARG A 97 -4.80 -13.63 -6.72
N VAL A 98 -4.52 -12.65 -5.88
CA VAL A 98 -3.16 -12.15 -5.63
C VAL A 98 -2.97 -12.08 -4.13
N LEU A 99 -1.89 -12.65 -3.65
CA LEU A 99 -1.52 -12.50 -2.23
C LEU A 99 -0.33 -11.56 -2.18
N CYS A 100 -0.48 -10.49 -1.41
CA CYS A 100 0.56 -9.49 -1.26
C CYS A 100 1.09 -9.49 0.16
N ALA A 101 2.37 -9.19 0.30
CA ALA A 101 2.99 -8.90 1.59
C ALA A 101 3.68 -7.56 1.47
N SER A 102 3.41 -6.66 2.40
CA SER A 102 4.02 -5.33 2.41
C SER A 102 4.76 -5.10 3.71
N MET A 103 5.93 -4.49 3.59
CA MET A 103 6.73 -4.06 4.73
C MET A 103 6.94 -2.56 4.59
N LEU A 104 6.54 -1.81 5.61
CA LEU A 104 6.54 -0.36 5.58
C LEU A 104 7.47 0.19 6.65
N ASN A 105 8.28 1.17 6.25
CA ASN A 105 9.02 1.99 7.20
C ASN A 105 8.32 3.34 7.27
N LEU A 106 8.01 3.78 8.48
CA LEU A 106 7.27 5.01 8.71
C LEU A 106 8.19 6.09 9.24
N LYS A 107 7.88 7.33 8.89
CA LYS A 107 8.59 8.49 9.40
C LYS A 107 7.56 9.59 9.64
N ALA A 108 7.48 10.06 10.88
CA ALA A 108 6.51 11.09 11.27
C ALA A 108 5.08 10.71 10.86
N GLY A 109 4.72 9.43 11.02
CA GLY A 109 3.37 8.95 10.74
C GLY A 109 3.07 8.71 9.27
N LYS A 110 4.04 8.87 8.38
CA LYS A 110 3.86 8.67 6.94
C LYS A 110 4.71 7.50 6.46
N ILE A 111 4.28 6.88 5.38
CA ILE A 111 5.05 5.80 4.75
C ILE A 111 6.22 6.42 4.02
N ALA A 112 7.44 6.10 4.46
CA ALA A 112 8.66 6.60 3.82
C ALA A 112 9.19 5.58 2.81
N GLN A 113 9.09 4.30 3.12
CA GLN A 113 9.53 3.22 2.23
C GLN A 113 8.57 2.06 2.36
N GLN A 114 8.32 1.41 1.24
CA GLN A 114 7.47 0.22 1.22
C GLN A 114 8.05 -0.80 0.25
N LEU A 115 8.12 -2.05 0.71
CA LEU A 115 8.39 -3.19 -0.16
C LEU A 115 7.09 -3.99 -0.27
N ASN A 116 6.61 -4.17 -1.48
CA ASN A 116 5.40 -4.94 -1.76
C ASN A 116 5.77 -6.15 -2.61
N ILE A 117 5.49 -7.34 -2.12
CA ILE A 117 5.77 -8.59 -2.82
C ILE A 117 4.46 -9.25 -3.14
N GLN A 118 4.27 -9.64 -4.40
CA GLN A 118 3.00 -10.17 -4.89
C GLN A 118 3.17 -11.57 -5.46
N ALA A 119 2.28 -12.47 -5.04
CA ALA A 119 2.18 -13.81 -5.60
C ALA A 119 0.82 -13.93 -6.29
N TRP A 120 0.85 -14.26 -7.57
CA TRP A 120 -0.33 -14.29 -8.43
C TRP A 120 -0.75 -15.72 -8.75
N ASP A 121 -2.06 -15.94 -8.90
CA ASP A 121 -2.55 -17.17 -9.51
C ASP A 121 -1.99 -17.27 -10.93
N GLU A 122 -1.75 -18.48 -11.37
CA GLU A 122 -1.26 -18.71 -12.74
C GLU A 122 -2.37 -18.86 -13.74
#